data_8b3f6df5ee029685432fd13ccd90830b
#
_entry.id   8b3f6df5ee029685432fd13ccd90830b
#
_cell.length_a   1.000
_cell.length_b   1.000
_cell.length_c   1.000
_cell.angle_alpha   90.00
_cell.angle_beta   90.00
_cell.angle_gamma   90.00
#
_symmetry.space_group_name_H-M   'P 1'
#
loop_
_entity.id
_entity.type
_entity.pdbx_description
1 polymer ?
#
loop_
_entity_poly.entity_id
_entity_poly.type
_entity_poly.pdbx_seq_one_letter_code
_entity_poly.pdbx_strand_id
1 'polypeptide(L)'
;MSNYNNFRLAVAPMMDWTDRHCRFLHRQLSARALLYTEMIVADAAIHGDRQRLLGFGQAEHPVALQLGGSDPGKLAEAARIGEGFGYDEINLNCGCPSDRVQSGTFGACLMKTPELVAGCVLAMKSAVRIPVTVKCRIGVDEQDPEPALDTLADAVFEAGADALWVHARKAWLQGLSPRENRDVPPLDYGRVYRLKQRLPGKFIGINGGIQTLEEAEDHLRHVDGAMLGRAAYHTPAILAGADALFGSAPSQLDFAALLETMAAYADAHIAHGGRLSHVARHMVGLFHGRPGARRFRQVLSTEANRPDAGSEVLRRAFAAIEEAGEAREAA
;
A
#
# COMPACT_ATOMS: atom_id res chain seq x y z
N MET A 1 22.75 -7.66 9.65
CA MET A 1 21.41 -8.24 9.43
C MET A 1 20.48 -7.04 9.27
N SER A 2 19.75 -6.98 8.19
CA SER A 2 18.84 -5.84 7.92
C SER A 2 17.72 -5.83 8.98
N ASN A 3 17.42 -4.67 9.57
CA ASN A 3 16.32 -4.50 10.54
C ASN A 3 14.92 -4.59 9.88
N TYR A 4 14.85 -5.09 8.63
CA TYR A 4 13.61 -5.15 7.87
C TYR A 4 12.56 -6.11 8.45
N ASN A 5 12.96 -7.06 9.31
CA ASN A 5 12.08 -8.05 9.94
C ASN A 5 10.95 -7.47 10.82
N ASN A 6 10.89 -6.15 11.00
CA ASN A 6 9.86 -5.51 11.81
C ASN A 6 8.54 -5.23 11.05
N PHE A 7 8.49 -5.38 9.72
CA PHE A 7 7.30 -5.05 8.92
C PHE A 7 6.43 -6.27 8.64
N ARG A 8 5.76 -6.79 9.68
CA ARG A 8 4.88 -7.96 9.54
C ARG A 8 3.61 -7.70 8.75
N LEU A 9 3.11 -6.44 8.75
CA LEU A 9 1.94 -6.03 7.98
C LEU A 9 2.24 -4.76 7.18
N ALA A 10 1.76 -4.72 5.94
CA ALA A 10 1.85 -3.55 5.08
C ALA A 10 0.52 -3.28 4.36
N VAL A 11 0.29 -2.03 3.94
CA VAL A 11 -0.77 -1.64 3.01
C VAL A 11 -0.16 -1.44 1.63
N ALA A 12 -0.66 -2.19 0.64
CA ALA A 12 -0.14 -2.20 -0.72
C ALA A 12 -0.23 -0.84 -1.41
N PRO A 13 0.72 -0.50 -2.29
CA PRO A 13 0.62 0.65 -3.18
C PRO A 13 -0.57 0.49 -4.14
N MET A 14 -1.47 1.46 -4.16
CA MET A 14 -2.69 1.44 -4.98
C MET A 14 -2.95 2.81 -5.59
N MET A 15 -2.87 2.89 -6.93
CA MET A 15 -3.14 4.12 -7.67
C MET A 15 -4.52 4.67 -7.35
N ASP A 16 -4.63 5.98 -7.23
CA ASP A 16 -5.81 6.76 -6.86
C ASP A 16 -6.32 6.53 -5.42
N TRP A 17 -5.70 5.60 -4.67
CA TRP A 17 -6.19 5.19 -3.34
C TRP A 17 -5.19 5.49 -2.21
N THR A 18 -3.91 5.14 -2.35
CA THR A 18 -2.95 5.29 -1.24
C THR A 18 -2.18 6.61 -1.28
N ASP A 19 -2.91 7.71 -1.52
CA ASP A 19 -2.38 9.06 -1.38
C ASP A 19 -2.12 9.43 0.10
N ARG A 20 -1.59 10.63 0.34
CA ARG A 20 -1.28 11.10 1.69
C ARG A 20 -2.48 11.10 2.65
N HIS A 21 -3.70 11.36 2.13
CA HIS A 21 -4.91 11.43 2.95
C HIS A 21 -5.36 10.04 3.40
N CYS A 22 -5.28 9.06 2.51
CA CYS A 22 -5.50 7.65 2.84
C CYS A 22 -4.47 7.16 3.87
N ARG A 23 -3.17 7.43 3.65
CA ARG A 23 -2.12 7.00 4.58
C ARG A 23 -2.25 7.66 5.94
N PHE A 24 -2.66 8.94 5.99
CA PHE A 24 -2.95 9.60 7.26
C PHE A 24 -4.08 8.87 8.02
N LEU A 25 -5.21 8.55 7.35
CA LEU A 25 -6.29 7.77 7.96
C LEU A 25 -5.80 6.40 8.44
N HIS A 26 -5.07 5.66 7.59
CA HIS A 26 -4.56 4.33 7.93
C HIS A 26 -3.61 4.39 9.14
N ARG A 27 -2.82 5.44 9.29
CA ARG A 27 -1.92 5.64 10.43
C ARG A 27 -2.66 5.92 11.73
N GLN A 28 -3.84 6.56 11.68
CA GLN A 28 -4.69 6.69 12.86
C GLN A 28 -5.27 5.34 13.32
N LEU A 29 -5.32 4.34 12.42
CA LEU A 29 -5.84 3.01 12.70
C LEU A 29 -4.76 2.02 13.13
N SER A 30 -3.54 2.16 12.64
CA SER A 30 -2.39 1.32 13.00
C SER A 30 -1.12 2.15 13.08
N ALA A 31 -0.45 2.10 14.22
CA ALA A 31 0.83 2.76 14.43
C ALA A 31 1.99 2.04 13.75
N ARG A 32 1.85 0.74 13.43
CA ARG A 32 2.97 -0.13 13.05
C ARG A 32 2.94 -0.65 11.62
N ALA A 33 1.77 -0.66 10.96
CA ALA A 33 1.68 -1.12 9.57
C ALA A 33 2.55 -0.25 8.65
N LEU A 34 3.34 -0.86 7.76
CA LEU A 34 4.10 -0.14 6.73
C LEU A 34 3.13 0.36 5.66
N LEU A 35 3.08 1.67 5.44
CA LEU A 35 2.20 2.28 4.45
C LEU A 35 2.98 2.59 3.17
N TYR A 36 2.42 2.24 2.03
CA TYR A 36 3.03 2.54 0.73
C TYR A 36 2.37 3.74 0.07
N THR A 37 3.18 4.54 -0.62
CA THR A 37 2.64 5.55 -1.56
C THR A 37 1.97 4.86 -2.74
N GLU A 38 1.28 5.63 -3.56
CA GLU A 38 1.04 5.25 -4.96
C GLU A 38 2.37 5.09 -5.69
N MET A 39 2.37 4.39 -6.83
CA MET A 39 3.58 4.29 -7.65
C MET A 39 3.90 5.63 -8.31
N ILE A 40 5.08 6.18 -8.05
CA ILE A 40 5.61 7.39 -8.67
C ILE A 40 6.66 6.98 -9.72
N VAL A 41 6.51 7.44 -10.96
CA VAL A 41 7.50 7.20 -12.01
C VAL A 41 8.78 7.99 -11.69
N ALA A 42 9.95 7.37 -11.88
CA ALA A 42 11.25 7.99 -11.56
C ALA A 42 11.41 9.38 -12.21
N ASP A 43 11.08 9.53 -13.50
CA ASP A 43 11.12 10.83 -14.19
C ASP A 43 10.22 11.88 -13.54
N ALA A 44 9.05 11.48 -13.02
CA ALA A 44 8.17 12.40 -12.32
C ALA A 44 8.74 12.83 -10.95
N ALA A 45 9.42 11.94 -10.25
CA ALA A 45 10.12 12.26 -9.00
C ALA A 45 11.31 13.21 -9.23
N ILE A 46 11.99 13.09 -10.37
CA ILE A 46 13.16 13.91 -10.72
C ILE A 46 12.72 15.30 -11.21
N HIS A 47 11.79 15.36 -12.15
CA HIS A 47 11.48 16.56 -12.93
C HIS A 47 10.14 17.21 -12.60
N GLY A 48 9.26 16.52 -11.87
CA GLY A 48 7.92 17.00 -11.52
C GLY A 48 7.88 17.89 -10.28
N ASP A 49 6.67 18.28 -9.90
CA ASP A 49 6.44 18.96 -8.63
C ASP A 49 6.63 17.96 -7.46
N ARG A 50 7.85 17.94 -6.93
CA ARG A 50 8.26 17.00 -5.88
C ARG A 50 7.42 17.14 -4.62
N GLN A 51 7.07 18.38 -4.21
CA GLN A 51 6.27 18.59 -3.00
C GLN A 51 4.87 17.99 -3.14
N ARG A 52 4.28 18.13 -4.30
CA ARG A 52 2.96 17.53 -4.60
C ARG A 52 3.03 16.02 -4.70
N LEU A 53 4.07 15.48 -5.35
CA LEU A 53 4.19 14.04 -5.65
C LEU A 53 4.71 13.22 -4.48
N LEU A 54 5.70 13.75 -3.75
CA LEU A 54 6.46 13.03 -2.72
C LEU A 54 6.21 13.54 -1.31
N GLY A 55 5.58 14.73 -1.16
CA GLY A 55 5.34 15.30 0.16
C GLY A 55 4.35 14.47 0.97
N PHE A 56 4.65 14.27 2.26
CA PHE A 56 3.81 13.57 3.22
C PHE A 56 3.99 14.18 4.63
N GLY A 57 3.12 13.80 5.59
CA GLY A 57 3.18 14.28 6.97
C GLY A 57 3.97 13.34 7.87
N GLN A 58 4.63 13.90 8.89
CA GLN A 58 5.38 13.11 9.90
C GLN A 58 4.52 12.01 10.55
N ALA A 59 3.22 12.26 10.68
CA ALA A 59 2.29 11.28 11.26
C ALA A 59 2.10 10.03 10.37
N GLU A 60 2.58 10.01 9.11
CA GLU A 60 2.38 8.86 8.22
C GLU A 60 3.43 7.74 8.42
N HIS A 61 4.56 8.01 9.11
CA HIS A 61 5.61 7.01 9.36
C HIS A 61 5.13 5.77 10.13
N PRO A 62 5.66 4.56 9.79
CA PRO A 62 6.59 4.29 8.71
C PRO A 62 5.93 4.27 7.34
N VAL A 63 6.58 4.89 6.34
CA VAL A 63 6.06 5.04 4.98
C VAL A 63 7.12 4.71 3.91
N ALA A 64 6.72 3.89 2.93
CA ALA A 64 7.54 3.47 1.80
C ALA A 64 7.16 4.23 0.52
N LEU A 65 8.17 4.73 -0.21
CA LEU A 65 8.00 5.29 -1.54
C LEU A 65 8.09 4.19 -2.59
N GLN A 66 7.02 3.94 -3.35
CA GLN A 66 7.11 3.05 -4.49
C GLN A 66 7.46 3.80 -5.77
N LEU A 67 8.56 3.38 -6.40
CA LEU A 67 9.03 3.91 -7.69
C LEU A 67 8.70 2.96 -8.84
N GLY A 68 8.40 3.55 -10.00
CA GLY A 68 8.29 2.87 -11.29
C GLY A 68 9.37 3.41 -12.25
N GLY A 69 10.02 2.51 -12.96
CA GLY A 69 11.06 2.83 -13.92
C GLY A 69 11.89 1.60 -14.28
N SER A 70 12.75 1.74 -15.28
CA SER A 70 13.67 0.69 -15.75
C SER A 70 15.08 1.22 -16.01
N ASP A 71 15.33 2.50 -15.81
CA ASP A 71 16.67 3.10 -15.92
C ASP A 71 17.33 3.13 -14.54
N PRO A 72 18.45 2.40 -14.32
CA PRO A 72 19.14 2.35 -13.04
C PRO A 72 19.59 3.72 -12.52
N GLY A 73 20.07 4.61 -13.41
CA GLY A 73 20.54 5.94 -13.03
C GLY A 73 19.41 6.84 -12.55
N LYS A 74 18.29 6.85 -13.27
CA LYS A 74 17.08 7.60 -12.87
C LYS A 74 16.47 7.07 -11.58
N LEU A 75 16.42 5.75 -11.41
CA LEU A 75 15.92 5.14 -10.18
C LEU A 75 16.82 5.46 -8.98
N ALA A 76 18.13 5.47 -9.15
CA ALA A 76 19.08 5.87 -8.11
C ALA A 76 18.90 7.35 -7.71
N GLU A 77 18.66 8.24 -8.68
CA GLU A 77 18.39 9.66 -8.41
C GLU A 77 17.03 9.83 -7.70
N ALA A 78 15.98 9.19 -8.20
CA ALA A 78 14.64 9.22 -7.57
C ALA A 78 14.67 8.65 -6.14
N ALA A 79 15.46 7.59 -5.91
CA ALA A 79 15.65 7.02 -4.57
C ALA A 79 16.31 8.02 -3.60
N ARG A 80 17.40 8.72 -4.04
CA ARG A 80 18.02 9.78 -3.23
C ARG A 80 17.06 10.92 -2.89
N ILE A 81 16.23 11.31 -3.86
CA ILE A 81 15.19 12.32 -3.63
C ILE A 81 14.21 11.81 -2.57
N GLY A 82 13.75 10.54 -2.68
CA GLY A 82 12.86 9.91 -1.69
C GLY A 82 13.47 9.86 -0.29
N GLU A 83 14.71 9.42 -0.15
CA GLU A 83 15.42 9.45 1.14
C GLU A 83 15.53 10.87 1.70
N GLY A 84 15.80 11.87 0.84
CA GLY A 84 15.84 13.28 1.22
C GLY A 84 14.48 13.84 1.68
N PHE A 85 13.36 13.27 1.25
CA PHE A 85 12.02 13.58 1.78
C PHE A 85 11.72 12.89 3.11
N GLY A 86 12.56 11.93 3.53
CA GLY A 86 12.41 11.23 4.80
C GLY A 86 11.64 9.92 4.73
N TYR A 87 11.46 9.32 3.54
CA TYR A 87 10.84 8.00 3.44
C TYR A 87 11.65 6.93 4.15
N ASP A 88 10.94 5.96 4.78
CA ASP A 88 11.57 4.86 5.53
C ASP A 88 12.06 3.72 4.62
N GLU A 89 11.57 3.67 3.39
CA GLU A 89 11.87 2.62 2.41
C GLU A 89 11.70 3.14 0.98
N ILE A 90 12.53 2.64 0.06
CA ILE A 90 12.31 2.75 -1.39
C ILE A 90 11.92 1.39 -1.94
N ASN A 91 10.82 1.32 -2.68
CA ASN A 91 10.32 0.08 -3.28
C ASN A 91 10.28 0.19 -4.80
N LEU A 92 10.79 -0.82 -5.50
CA LEU A 92 10.68 -0.91 -6.97
C LEU A 92 9.44 -1.71 -7.36
N ASN A 93 8.62 -1.14 -8.25
CA ASN A 93 7.48 -1.83 -8.82
C ASN A 93 7.88 -2.75 -9.98
N CYS A 94 7.73 -4.05 -9.78
CA CYS A 94 7.87 -5.10 -10.81
C CYS A 94 6.58 -5.95 -10.93
N GLY A 95 5.40 -5.36 -10.63
CA GLY A 95 4.16 -6.14 -10.58
C GLY A 95 2.94 -5.49 -11.24
N CYS A 96 3.01 -4.21 -11.64
CA CYS A 96 1.89 -3.51 -12.28
C CYS A 96 1.76 -3.90 -13.76
N PRO A 97 0.59 -4.43 -14.22
CA PRO A 97 0.39 -4.83 -15.61
C PRO A 97 -0.28 -3.75 -16.49
N SER A 98 -0.38 -2.49 -16.04
CA SER A 98 -1.11 -1.46 -16.79
C SER A 98 -0.41 -1.06 -18.08
N ASP A 99 -1.18 -0.68 -19.13
CA ASP A 99 -0.65 -0.27 -20.43
C ASP A 99 0.29 0.93 -20.35
N ARG A 100 0.00 1.91 -19.46
CA ARG A 100 0.88 3.06 -19.21
C ARG A 100 2.25 2.63 -18.71
N VAL A 101 2.30 1.56 -17.93
CA VAL A 101 3.52 0.98 -17.37
C VAL A 101 4.24 0.16 -18.44
N GLN A 102 3.51 -0.59 -19.26
CA GLN A 102 4.08 -1.36 -20.34
C GLN A 102 4.70 -0.48 -21.43
N SER A 103 4.05 0.61 -21.82
CA SER A 103 4.60 1.58 -22.78
C SER A 103 5.89 2.25 -22.26
N GLY A 104 6.04 2.40 -20.94
CA GLY A 104 7.25 2.88 -20.27
C GLY A 104 8.28 1.78 -19.99
N THR A 105 8.04 0.53 -20.39
CA THR A 105 8.93 -0.63 -20.22
C THR A 105 9.31 -0.90 -18.76
N PHE A 106 8.36 -0.74 -17.81
CA PHE A 106 8.55 -1.03 -16.39
C PHE A 106 7.34 -1.76 -15.79
N GLY A 107 7.33 -2.03 -14.48
CA GLY A 107 6.28 -2.81 -13.82
C GLY A 107 6.38 -4.31 -14.07
N ALA A 108 5.27 -5.00 -14.36
CA ALA A 108 5.25 -6.45 -14.47
C ALA A 108 6.12 -7.00 -15.61
N CYS A 109 6.27 -6.27 -16.72
CA CYS A 109 7.13 -6.69 -17.83
C CYS A 109 8.60 -6.87 -17.43
N LEU A 110 9.07 -6.15 -16.39
CA LEU A 110 10.44 -6.29 -15.87
C LEU A 110 10.74 -7.70 -15.32
N MET A 111 9.73 -8.46 -14.94
CA MET A 111 9.93 -9.86 -14.53
C MET A 111 10.50 -10.75 -15.65
N LYS A 112 10.46 -10.28 -16.89
CA LYS A 112 11.07 -10.98 -18.06
C LYS A 112 12.58 -10.68 -18.20
N THR A 113 13.10 -9.71 -17.45
CA THR A 113 14.50 -9.25 -17.50
C THR A 113 15.05 -9.07 -16.08
N PRO A 114 15.23 -10.16 -15.31
CA PRO A 114 15.68 -10.13 -13.91
C PRO A 114 17.01 -9.39 -13.72
N GLU A 115 17.91 -9.46 -14.68
CA GLU A 115 19.24 -8.80 -14.65
C GLU A 115 19.08 -7.26 -14.67
N LEU A 116 18.11 -6.73 -15.43
CA LEU A 116 17.81 -5.31 -15.44
C LEU A 116 17.23 -4.87 -14.08
N VAL A 117 16.37 -5.69 -13.49
CA VAL A 117 15.82 -5.41 -12.14
C VAL A 117 16.95 -5.41 -11.11
N ALA A 118 17.87 -6.37 -11.16
CA ALA A 118 19.06 -6.42 -10.30
C ALA A 118 19.92 -5.16 -10.46
N GLY A 119 20.18 -4.72 -11.70
CA GLY A 119 20.90 -3.48 -11.97
C GLY A 119 20.22 -2.25 -11.38
N CYS A 120 18.88 -2.17 -11.45
CA CYS A 120 18.10 -1.11 -10.82
C CYS A 120 18.21 -1.15 -9.28
N VAL A 121 18.09 -2.33 -8.68
CA VAL A 121 18.23 -2.52 -7.22
C VAL A 121 19.62 -2.12 -6.76
N LEU A 122 20.67 -2.59 -7.43
CA LEU A 122 22.06 -2.26 -7.10
C LEU A 122 22.32 -0.75 -7.14
N ALA A 123 21.81 -0.07 -8.18
CA ALA A 123 21.95 1.37 -8.34
C ALA A 123 21.23 2.14 -7.20
N MET A 124 20.00 1.75 -6.86
CA MET A 124 19.27 2.35 -5.74
C MET A 124 19.96 2.08 -4.41
N LYS A 125 20.40 0.82 -4.12
CA LYS A 125 21.11 0.47 -2.89
C LYS A 125 22.40 1.24 -2.71
N SER A 126 23.10 1.51 -3.81
CA SER A 126 24.34 2.33 -3.80
C SER A 126 24.05 3.82 -3.55
N ALA A 127 22.82 4.26 -3.79
CA ALA A 127 22.42 5.66 -3.73
C ALA A 127 21.84 6.08 -2.38
N VAL A 128 21.27 5.14 -1.59
CA VAL A 128 20.57 5.41 -0.33
C VAL A 128 21.02 4.48 0.80
N ARG A 129 20.75 4.88 2.06
CA ARG A 129 21.03 4.09 3.26
C ARG A 129 19.80 3.35 3.79
N ILE A 130 18.61 3.82 3.43
CA ILE A 130 17.35 3.21 3.81
C ILE A 130 17.13 1.91 3.02
N PRO A 131 16.25 1.01 3.48
CA PRO A 131 15.91 -0.23 2.78
C PRO A 131 15.47 0.00 1.33
N VAL A 132 15.94 -0.87 0.44
CA VAL A 132 15.47 -0.96 -0.95
C VAL A 132 14.83 -2.32 -1.15
N THR A 133 13.58 -2.33 -1.56
CA THR A 133 12.76 -3.53 -1.69
C THR A 133 12.15 -3.65 -3.08
N VAL A 134 11.66 -4.83 -3.43
CA VAL A 134 10.99 -5.07 -4.72
C VAL A 134 9.58 -5.61 -4.47
N LYS A 135 8.60 -5.14 -5.25
CA LYS A 135 7.26 -5.73 -5.27
C LYS A 135 6.97 -6.31 -6.66
N CYS A 136 6.77 -7.63 -6.70
CA CYS A 136 6.57 -8.37 -7.96
C CYS A 136 5.31 -9.24 -7.94
N ARG A 137 5.17 -10.06 -8.97
CA ARG A 137 4.21 -11.15 -9.08
C ARG A 137 4.93 -12.51 -9.11
N ILE A 138 4.19 -13.63 -9.28
CA ILE A 138 4.79 -14.96 -9.38
C ILE A 138 5.26 -15.32 -10.80
N GLY A 139 4.95 -14.47 -11.79
CA GLY A 139 5.31 -14.64 -13.20
C GLY A 139 4.46 -13.74 -14.07
N VAL A 140 4.79 -13.68 -15.37
CA VAL A 140 4.14 -12.85 -16.39
C VAL A 140 3.82 -13.68 -17.61
N ASP A 141 2.61 -13.53 -18.17
CA ASP A 141 2.14 -14.22 -19.38
C ASP A 141 2.37 -15.74 -19.28
N GLU A 142 3.08 -16.34 -20.24
CA GLU A 142 3.34 -17.78 -20.29
C GLU A 142 4.52 -18.25 -19.42
N GLN A 143 5.18 -17.36 -18.67
CA GLN A 143 6.25 -17.81 -17.78
C GLN A 143 5.74 -18.86 -16.78
N ASP A 144 6.56 -19.90 -16.58
CA ASP A 144 6.39 -20.84 -15.46
C ASP A 144 6.71 -20.11 -14.15
N PRO A 145 5.78 -20.07 -13.18
CA PRO A 145 5.99 -19.37 -11.91
C PRO A 145 7.18 -19.88 -11.08
N GLU A 146 7.55 -21.16 -11.23
CA GLU A 146 8.68 -21.71 -10.44
C GLU A 146 10.00 -21.04 -10.83
N PRO A 147 10.52 -21.20 -12.06
CA PRO A 147 11.78 -20.57 -12.43
C PRO A 147 11.67 -19.04 -12.52
N ALA A 148 10.53 -18.48 -12.93
CA ALA A 148 10.40 -17.03 -13.12
C ALA A 148 10.58 -16.27 -11.80
N LEU A 149 9.92 -16.72 -10.73
CA LEU A 149 10.02 -16.06 -9.42
C LEU A 149 11.37 -16.36 -8.75
N ASP A 150 11.91 -17.58 -8.89
CA ASP A 150 13.20 -17.95 -8.31
C ASP A 150 14.33 -17.13 -8.93
N THR A 151 14.39 -17.03 -10.25
CA THR A 151 15.42 -16.26 -10.95
C THR A 151 15.35 -14.77 -10.57
N LEU A 152 14.14 -14.19 -10.51
CA LEU A 152 14.00 -12.81 -10.07
C LEU A 152 14.44 -12.62 -8.61
N ALA A 153 14.04 -13.52 -7.72
CA ALA A 153 14.39 -13.42 -6.29
C ALA A 153 15.91 -13.51 -6.08
N ASP A 154 16.58 -14.46 -6.74
CA ASP A 154 18.03 -14.59 -6.65
C ASP A 154 18.73 -13.33 -7.15
N ALA A 155 18.35 -12.84 -8.33
CA ALA A 155 18.93 -11.64 -8.92
C ALA A 155 18.78 -10.39 -8.03
N VAL A 156 17.59 -10.15 -7.46
CA VAL A 156 17.37 -8.95 -6.63
C VAL A 156 18.04 -9.05 -5.26
N PHE A 157 18.09 -10.24 -4.65
CA PHE A 157 18.76 -10.42 -3.37
C PHE A 157 20.30 -10.42 -3.51
N GLU A 158 20.85 -10.90 -4.61
CA GLU A 158 22.27 -10.76 -4.93
C GLU A 158 22.64 -9.29 -5.14
N ALA A 159 21.77 -8.51 -5.77
CA ALA A 159 21.92 -7.06 -5.93
C ALA A 159 21.72 -6.27 -4.62
N GLY A 160 21.36 -6.92 -3.52
CA GLY A 160 21.28 -6.33 -2.19
C GLY A 160 19.88 -5.85 -1.77
N ALA A 161 18.81 -6.31 -2.39
CA ALA A 161 17.46 -6.01 -1.93
C ALA A 161 17.26 -6.46 -0.46
N ASP A 162 16.56 -5.63 0.32
CA ASP A 162 16.28 -5.92 1.73
C ASP A 162 15.06 -6.83 1.90
N ALA A 163 14.09 -6.76 0.95
CA ALA A 163 12.88 -7.58 0.96
C ALA A 163 12.29 -7.75 -0.45
N LEU A 164 11.51 -8.84 -0.59
CA LEU A 164 10.70 -9.11 -1.78
C LEU A 164 9.23 -9.30 -1.38
N TRP A 165 8.35 -8.43 -1.86
CA TRP A 165 6.91 -8.54 -1.70
C TRP A 165 6.28 -9.19 -2.93
N VAL A 166 5.64 -10.33 -2.77
CA VAL A 166 5.12 -11.13 -3.90
C VAL A 166 3.60 -11.12 -3.91
N HIS A 167 3.01 -10.56 -4.97
CA HIS A 167 1.58 -10.78 -5.25
C HIS A 167 1.41 -12.21 -5.80
N ALA A 168 0.71 -13.05 -5.08
CA ALA A 168 0.56 -14.49 -5.35
C ALA A 168 -0.32 -14.81 -6.59
N ARG A 169 -0.22 -14.00 -7.65
CA ARG A 169 -0.86 -14.20 -8.97
C ARG A 169 0.11 -13.90 -10.08
N LYS A 170 -0.03 -14.57 -11.20
CA LYS A 170 0.62 -14.14 -12.46
C LYS A 170 0.03 -12.80 -12.93
N ALA A 171 0.77 -12.10 -13.78
CA ALA A 171 0.25 -10.98 -14.54
C ALA A 171 0.07 -11.38 -16.01
N TRP A 172 -1.03 -10.97 -16.61
CA TRP A 172 -1.23 -11.03 -18.06
C TRP A 172 -1.10 -9.61 -18.60
N LEU A 173 -0.12 -9.38 -19.47
CA LEU A 173 0.15 -8.08 -20.07
C LEU A 173 -0.86 -7.75 -21.18
N GLN A 174 -1.42 -8.76 -21.81
CA GLN A 174 -2.42 -8.64 -22.87
C GLN A 174 -3.73 -9.32 -22.44
N GLY A 175 -4.86 -8.78 -22.90
CA GLY A 175 -6.17 -9.40 -22.74
C GLY A 175 -6.86 -9.21 -21.38
N LEU A 176 -6.17 -8.70 -20.35
CA LEU A 176 -6.76 -8.40 -19.04
C LEU A 176 -6.44 -6.99 -18.62
N SER A 177 -7.45 -6.25 -18.20
CA SER A 177 -7.28 -4.95 -17.52
C SER A 177 -6.50 -5.11 -16.20
N PRO A 178 -5.94 -4.01 -15.66
CA PRO A 178 -5.28 -4.04 -14.34
C PRO A 178 -6.21 -4.53 -13.20
N ARG A 179 -7.53 -4.32 -13.33
CA ARG A 179 -8.52 -4.81 -12.37
C ARG A 179 -8.66 -6.34 -12.49
N GLU A 180 -8.89 -6.84 -13.69
CA GLU A 180 -9.03 -8.28 -13.95
C GLU A 180 -7.76 -9.05 -13.60
N ASN A 181 -6.58 -8.48 -13.79
CA ASN A 181 -5.30 -9.03 -13.32
C ASN A 181 -5.20 -9.21 -11.80
N ARG A 182 -6.12 -8.65 -11.02
CA ARG A 182 -6.21 -8.86 -9.57
C ARG A 182 -7.25 -9.91 -9.18
N ASP A 183 -8.10 -10.33 -10.12
CA ASP A 183 -9.23 -11.22 -9.84
C ASP A 183 -9.18 -12.52 -10.65
N VAL A 184 -8.88 -12.44 -11.95
CA VAL A 184 -8.96 -13.57 -12.90
C VAL A 184 -7.81 -14.57 -12.75
N PRO A 185 -6.50 -14.20 -12.73
CA PRO A 185 -5.46 -15.20 -12.54
C PRO A 185 -5.59 -15.86 -11.16
N PRO A 186 -5.44 -17.18 -11.05
CA PRO A 186 -5.57 -17.87 -9.78
C PRO A 186 -4.52 -17.42 -8.77
N LEU A 187 -4.86 -17.46 -7.48
CA LEU A 187 -3.91 -17.28 -6.38
C LEU A 187 -3.10 -18.58 -6.19
N ASP A 188 -1.80 -18.45 -6.08
CA ASP A 188 -0.89 -19.53 -5.69
C ASP A 188 -0.02 -19.07 -4.50
N TYR A 189 -0.58 -19.17 -3.32
CA TYR A 189 0.15 -18.88 -2.07
C TYR A 189 1.27 -19.88 -1.82
N GLY A 190 1.04 -21.15 -2.20
CA GLY A 190 2.03 -22.22 -2.08
C GLY A 190 3.34 -21.88 -2.79
N ARG A 191 3.27 -21.22 -3.95
CA ARG A 191 4.45 -20.76 -4.70
C ARG A 191 5.30 -19.77 -3.85
N VAL A 192 4.66 -18.84 -3.16
CA VAL A 192 5.35 -17.85 -2.32
C VAL A 192 5.95 -18.54 -1.08
N TYR A 193 5.24 -19.52 -0.50
CA TYR A 193 5.75 -20.29 0.64
C TYR A 193 6.99 -21.11 0.25
N ARG A 194 6.99 -21.78 -0.93
CA ARG A 194 8.16 -22.50 -1.44
C ARG A 194 9.36 -21.56 -1.64
N LEU A 195 9.13 -20.33 -2.13
CA LEU A 195 10.20 -19.33 -2.21
C LEU A 195 10.79 -19.03 -0.83
N LYS A 196 9.95 -18.81 0.18
CA LYS A 196 10.43 -18.54 1.55
C LYS A 196 11.19 -19.73 2.12
N GLN A 197 10.72 -20.95 1.88
CA GLN A 197 11.44 -22.18 2.32
C GLN A 197 12.81 -22.30 1.65
N ARG A 198 12.92 -21.94 0.36
CA ARG A 198 14.19 -21.90 -0.38
C ARG A 198 15.14 -20.81 0.12
N LEU A 199 14.61 -19.67 0.54
CA LEU A 199 15.36 -18.49 0.98
C LEU A 199 15.04 -18.10 2.44
N PRO A 200 15.32 -18.97 3.43
CA PRO A 200 14.85 -18.77 4.82
C PRO A 200 15.46 -17.53 5.47
N GLY A 201 16.67 -17.11 5.07
CA GLY A 201 17.35 -15.92 5.59
C GLY A 201 16.97 -14.59 4.92
N LYS A 202 16.07 -14.62 3.92
CA LYS A 202 15.63 -13.41 3.19
C LYS A 202 14.20 -13.07 3.59
N PHE A 203 13.88 -11.76 3.66
CA PHE A 203 12.52 -11.32 3.90
C PHE A 203 11.67 -11.54 2.65
N ILE A 204 10.66 -12.39 2.77
CA ILE A 204 9.63 -12.63 1.75
C ILE A 204 8.27 -12.23 2.33
N GLY A 205 7.63 -11.25 1.72
CA GLY A 205 6.26 -10.85 2.04
C GLY A 205 5.26 -11.33 0.99
N ILE A 206 4.04 -11.60 1.41
CA ILE A 206 2.95 -12.07 0.55
C ILE A 206 1.87 -10.99 0.37
N ASN A 207 1.29 -10.94 -0.83
CA ASN A 207 0.16 -10.08 -1.17
C ASN A 207 -0.82 -10.83 -2.08
N GLY A 208 -2.06 -10.42 -2.11
CA GLY A 208 -3.08 -10.93 -3.03
C GLY A 208 -4.22 -11.66 -2.31
N GLY A 209 -5.45 -11.16 -2.47
CA GLY A 209 -6.65 -11.82 -1.96
C GLY A 209 -6.89 -11.73 -0.45
N ILE A 210 -5.94 -11.29 0.36
CA ILE A 210 -6.03 -11.23 1.82
C ILE A 210 -7.12 -10.22 2.23
N GLN A 211 -8.15 -10.69 2.96
CA GLN A 211 -9.34 -9.91 3.30
C GLN A 211 -9.43 -9.59 4.80
N THR A 212 -8.81 -10.41 5.67
CA THR A 212 -8.89 -10.26 7.13
C THR A 212 -7.51 -10.29 7.78
N LEU A 213 -7.43 -9.92 9.07
CA LEU A 213 -6.18 -10.03 9.83
C LEU A 213 -5.87 -11.47 10.20
N GLU A 214 -6.89 -12.32 10.37
CA GLU A 214 -6.75 -13.76 10.61
C GLU A 214 -6.09 -14.42 9.40
N GLU A 215 -6.53 -14.11 8.18
CA GLU A 215 -5.86 -14.58 6.96
C GLU A 215 -4.42 -14.07 6.87
N ALA A 216 -4.17 -12.81 7.25
CA ALA A 216 -2.82 -12.27 7.31
C ALA A 216 -1.95 -13.02 8.31
N GLU A 217 -2.48 -13.35 9.50
CA GLU A 217 -1.80 -14.13 10.53
C GLU A 217 -1.48 -15.55 10.06
N ASP A 218 -2.41 -16.20 9.36
CA ASP A 218 -2.18 -17.52 8.77
C ASP A 218 -1.02 -17.49 7.76
N HIS A 219 -0.95 -16.47 6.91
CA HIS A 219 0.18 -16.29 6.00
C HIS A 219 1.50 -16.07 6.75
N LEU A 220 1.50 -15.33 7.85
CA LEU A 220 2.68 -15.04 8.66
C LEU A 220 3.30 -16.29 9.32
N ARG A 221 2.63 -17.44 9.31
CA ARG A 221 3.21 -18.74 9.70
C ARG A 221 4.17 -19.32 8.64
N HIS A 222 4.10 -18.79 7.40
CA HIS A 222 4.82 -19.29 6.25
C HIS A 222 5.81 -18.29 5.64
N VAL A 223 5.56 -16.97 5.85
CA VAL A 223 6.36 -15.86 5.31
C VAL A 223 6.58 -14.78 6.36
N ASP A 224 7.41 -13.79 6.07
CA ASP A 224 7.82 -12.78 7.06
C ASP A 224 6.83 -11.62 7.17
N GLY A 225 6.08 -11.33 6.10
CA GLY A 225 5.13 -10.22 6.06
C GLY A 225 3.91 -10.50 5.22
N ALA A 226 2.76 -9.93 5.59
CA ALA A 226 1.52 -9.93 4.83
C ALA A 226 1.18 -8.51 4.38
N MET A 227 0.71 -8.34 3.13
CA MET A 227 0.39 -7.04 2.58
C MET A 227 -1.07 -7.01 2.15
N LEU A 228 -1.88 -6.19 2.83
CA LEU A 228 -3.28 -5.95 2.49
C LEU A 228 -3.39 -4.97 1.31
N GLY A 229 -4.28 -5.26 0.38
CA GLY A 229 -4.63 -4.34 -0.70
C GLY A 229 -6.00 -3.72 -0.47
N ARG A 230 -6.95 -4.12 -1.32
CA ARG A 230 -8.32 -3.61 -1.37
C ARG A 230 -9.07 -3.71 -0.04
N ALA A 231 -8.80 -4.72 0.76
CA ALA A 231 -9.42 -4.86 2.09
C ALA A 231 -9.13 -3.65 2.99
N ALA A 232 -7.87 -3.20 3.04
CA ALA A 232 -7.48 -2.02 3.83
C ALA A 232 -8.12 -0.72 3.31
N TYR A 233 -8.44 -0.62 2.02
CA TYR A 233 -9.10 0.57 1.46
C TYR A 233 -10.62 0.54 1.62
N HIS A 234 -11.26 -0.60 1.32
CA HIS A 234 -12.72 -0.72 1.36
C HIS A 234 -13.28 -0.89 2.78
N THR A 235 -12.46 -1.38 3.70
CA THR A 235 -12.81 -1.56 5.11
C THR A 235 -11.65 -1.12 6.01
N PRO A 236 -11.30 0.18 6.03
CA PRO A 236 -10.12 0.67 6.74
C PRO A 236 -10.05 0.25 8.21
N ALA A 237 -11.19 0.09 8.87
CA ALA A 237 -11.29 -0.35 10.27
C ALA A 237 -10.58 -1.69 10.56
N ILE A 238 -10.30 -2.51 9.55
CA ILE A 238 -9.48 -3.73 9.69
C ILE A 238 -8.10 -3.42 10.29
N LEU A 239 -7.53 -2.26 9.98
CA LEU A 239 -6.21 -1.87 10.46
C LEU A 239 -6.17 -1.57 11.96
N ALA A 240 -7.31 -1.34 12.62
CA ALA A 240 -7.34 -1.08 14.07
C ALA A 240 -6.84 -2.28 14.90
N GLY A 241 -6.98 -3.50 14.39
CA GLY A 241 -6.41 -4.71 15.01
C GLY A 241 -5.00 -5.06 14.58
N ALA A 242 -4.45 -4.34 13.60
CA ALA A 242 -3.20 -4.71 12.94
C ALA A 242 -1.97 -4.73 13.87
N ASP A 243 -1.94 -3.84 14.86
CA ASP A 243 -0.79 -3.71 15.75
C ASP A 243 -0.61 -4.92 16.67
N ALA A 244 -1.65 -5.74 16.86
CA ALA A 244 -1.57 -7.01 17.58
C ALA A 244 -0.65 -8.02 16.86
N LEU A 245 -0.56 -7.99 15.54
CA LEU A 245 0.37 -8.83 14.76
C LEU A 245 1.85 -8.53 15.05
N PHE A 246 2.12 -7.38 15.67
CA PHE A 246 3.46 -6.96 16.10
C PHE A 246 3.70 -7.17 17.60
N GLY A 247 2.78 -7.88 18.29
CA GLY A 247 2.87 -8.15 19.72
C GLY A 247 2.40 -7.00 20.62
N SER A 248 1.72 -5.98 20.06
CA SER A 248 1.06 -4.95 20.86
C SER A 248 -0.22 -5.49 21.50
N ALA A 249 -0.60 -4.97 22.67
CA ALA A 249 -1.90 -5.29 23.23
C ALA A 249 -3.01 -4.79 22.30
N PRO A 250 -4.12 -5.54 22.15
CA PRO A 250 -5.27 -5.04 21.38
C PRO A 250 -5.76 -3.72 21.95
N SER A 251 -5.87 -2.70 21.11
CA SER A 251 -6.48 -1.42 21.47
C SER A 251 -7.90 -1.34 20.95
N GLN A 252 -8.80 -0.83 21.76
CA GLN A 252 -10.15 -0.53 21.29
C GLN A 252 -10.11 0.79 20.51
N LEU A 253 -10.53 0.78 19.25
CA LEU A 253 -10.59 1.98 18.43
C LEU A 253 -11.71 2.90 18.92
N ASP A 254 -11.34 4.11 19.35
CA ASP A 254 -12.26 5.20 19.62
C ASP A 254 -12.58 5.92 18.31
N PHE A 255 -13.78 5.62 17.76
CA PHE A 255 -14.22 6.21 16.50
C PHE A 255 -14.54 7.71 16.62
N ALA A 256 -14.97 8.19 17.79
CA ALA A 256 -15.24 9.61 18.01
C ALA A 256 -13.91 10.40 17.99
N ALA A 257 -12.90 9.93 18.72
CA ALA A 257 -11.57 10.52 18.68
C ALA A 257 -10.93 10.48 17.30
N LEU A 258 -11.07 9.37 16.58
CA LEU A 258 -10.62 9.25 15.19
C LEU A 258 -11.31 10.29 14.30
N LEU A 259 -12.63 10.45 14.44
CA LEU A 259 -13.39 11.41 13.63
C LEU A 259 -12.90 12.85 13.86
N GLU A 260 -12.71 13.26 15.13
CA GLU A 260 -12.24 14.61 15.42
C GLU A 260 -10.81 14.83 14.91
N THR A 261 -9.96 13.81 14.96
CA THR A 261 -8.62 13.87 14.36
C THR A 261 -8.70 14.07 12.83
N MET A 262 -9.60 13.32 12.15
CA MET A 262 -9.81 13.47 10.72
C MET A 262 -10.48 14.80 10.35
N ALA A 263 -11.35 15.34 11.21
CA ALA A 263 -11.98 16.64 11.02
C ALA A 263 -10.93 17.76 11.10
N ALA A 264 -10.09 17.74 12.12
CA ALA A 264 -8.99 18.71 12.27
C ALA A 264 -7.99 18.63 11.09
N TYR A 265 -7.66 17.42 10.63
CA TYR A 265 -6.83 17.21 9.44
C TYR A 265 -7.46 17.78 8.18
N ALA A 266 -8.78 17.56 7.99
CA ALA A 266 -9.52 18.09 6.85
C ALA A 266 -9.58 19.63 6.87
N ASP A 267 -9.81 20.24 8.05
CA ASP A 267 -9.82 21.70 8.20
C ASP A 267 -8.45 22.31 7.85
N ALA A 268 -7.36 21.69 8.31
CA ALA A 268 -6.02 22.13 7.95
C ALA A 268 -5.77 21.99 6.43
N HIS A 269 -6.23 20.91 5.81
CA HIS A 269 -6.11 20.72 4.36
C HIS A 269 -6.91 21.76 3.57
N ILE A 270 -8.14 22.08 4.00
CA ILE A 270 -9.00 23.10 3.38
C ILE A 270 -8.37 24.49 3.53
N ALA A 271 -7.82 24.82 4.70
CA ALA A 271 -7.14 26.11 4.91
C ALA A 271 -5.94 26.33 3.98
N HIS A 272 -5.34 25.25 3.45
CA HIS A 272 -4.28 25.31 2.45
C HIS A 272 -4.80 25.15 0.99
N GLY A 273 -6.09 25.41 0.75
CA GLY A 273 -6.71 25.39 -0.57
C GLY A 273 -7.12 24.00 -1.07
N GLY A 274 -7.10 22.99 -0.20
CA GLY A 274 -7.63 21.66 -0.50
C GLY A 274 -9.15 21.60 -0.47
N ARG A 275 -9.71 20.41 -0.64
CA ARG A 275 -11.15 20.13 -0.57
C ARG A 275 -11.43 19.01 0.40
N LEU A 276 -12.59 19.06 1.07
CA LEU A 276 -13.02 17.97 1.96
C LEU A 276 -13.07 16.62 1.25
N SER A 277 -13.50 16.59 -0.01
CA SER A 277 -13.60 15.34 -0.80
C SER A 277 -12.28 14.61 -0.96
N HIS A 278 -11.14 15.28 -0.90
CA HIS A 278 -9.83 14.64 -0.96
C HIS A 278 -9.60 13.72 0.25
N VAL A 279 -10.11 14.12 1.42
CA VAL A 279 -10.01 13.36 2.68
C VAL A 279 -11.17 12.38 2.82
N ALA A 280 -12.40 12.85 2.65
CA ALA A 280 -13.63 12.11 2.92
C ALA A 280 -13.78 10.85 2.06
N ARG A 281 -13.27 10.85 0.82
CA ARG A 281 -13.34 9.69 -0.08
C ARG A 281 -12.68 8.44 0.50
N HIS A 282 -11.68 8.58 1.35
CA HIS A 282 -10.98 7.47 1.98
C HIS A 282 -11.68 6.94 3.24
N MET A 283 -12.59 7.76 3.81
CA MET A 283 -13.36 7.38 4.99
C MET A 283 -14.65 6.60 4.68
N VAL A 284 -15.07 6.56 3.42
CA VAL A 284 -16.36 6.00 2.96
C VAL A 284 -16.57 4.56 3.44
N GLY A 285 -15.52 3.76 3.52
CA GLY A 285 -15.54 2.36 3.95
C GLY A 285 -15.38 2.12 5.46
N LEU A 286 -15.14 3.17 6.26
CA LEU A 286 -14.74 3.06 7.68
C LEU A 286 -15.71 2.26 8.55
N PHE A 287 -16.99 2.40 8.31
CA PHE A 287 -18.08 1.72 9.06
C PHE A 287 -18.72 0.57 8.29
N HIS A 288 -18.00 -0.05 7.35
CA HIS A 288 -18.55 -1.17 6.57
C HIS A 288 -19.12 -2.26 7.49
N GLY A 289 -20.36 -2.72 7.20
CA GLY A 289 -21.06 -3.75 7.98
C GLY A 289 -21.70 -3.26 9.29
N ARG A 290 -21.53 -1.98 9.70
CA ARG A 290 -22.14 -1.44 10.92
C ARG A 290 -23.51 -0.79 10.65
N PRO A 291 -24.40 -0.74 11.65
CA PRO A 291 -25.61 0.09 11.59
C PRO A 291 -25.26 1.55 11.23
N GLY A 292 -26.12 2.21 10.47
CA GLY A 292 -25.85 3.59 10.01
C GLY A 292 -24.88 3.76 8.85
N ALA A 293 -24.06 2.75 8.51
CA ALA A 293 -23.02 2.83 7.49
C ALA A 293 -23.52 3.28 6.10
N ARG A 294 -24.75 2.93 5.72
CA ARG A 294 -25.35 3.38 4.44
C ARG A 294 -25.54 4.90 4.44
N ARG A 295 -26.06 5.45 5.54
CA ARG A 295 -26.29 6.89 5.68
C ARG A 295 -24.97 7.65 5.76
N PHE A 296 -24.00 7.14 6.52
CA PHE A 296 -22.65 7.67 6.58
C PHE A 296 -22.06 7.82 5.16
N ARG A 297 -22.04 6.76 4.37
CA ARG A 297 -21.55 6.78 3.00
C ARG A 297 -22.31 7.78 2.12
N GLN A 298 -23.64 7.83 2.25
CA GLN A 298 -24.47 8.75 1.48
C GLN A 298 -24.09 10.20 1.75
N VAL A 299 -23.98 10.59 3.02
CA VAL A 299 -23.59 11.96 3.41
C VAL A 299 -22.21 12.32 2.83
N LEU A 300 -21.21 11.46 3.04
CA LEU A 300 -19.86 11.72 2.50
C LEU A 300 -19.85 11.82 0.97
N SER A 301 -20.54 10.93 0.28
CA SER A 301 -20.55 10.91 -1.20
C SER A 301 -21.26 12.10 -1.82
N THR A 302 -22.27 12.69 -1.15
CA THR A 302 -23.09 13.78 -1.69
C THR A 302 -22.66 15.15 -1.20
N GLU A 303 -22.28 15.27 0.08
CA GLU A 303 -22.05 16.58 0.70
C GLU A 303 -20.55 16.97 0.67
N ALA A 304 -19.63 16.02 0.84
CA ALA A 304 -18.20 16.35 0.84
C ALA A 304 -17.66 16.85 -0.52
N ASN A 305 -18.42 16.66 -1.61
CA ASN A 305 -18.05 17.14 -2.94
C ASN A 305 -18.44 18.60 -3.20
N ARG A 306 -19.23 19.23 -2.32
CA ARG A 306 -19.60 20.64 -2.46
C ARG A 306 -18.37 21.52 -2.32
N PRO A 307 -18.28 22.64 -3.06
CA PRO A 307 -17.11 23.52 -3.00
C PRO A 307 -16.83 24.14 -1.63
N ASP A 308 -17.90 24.35 -0.85
CA ASP A 308 -17.93 24.96 0.47
C ASP A 308 -17.99 23.96 1.63
N ALA A 309 -17.86 22.65 1.33
CA ALA A 309 -17.93 21.60 2.35
C ALA A 309 -16.75 21.68 3.34
N GLY A 310 -17.05 21.81 4.62
CA GLY A 310 -16.11 21.77 5.72
C GLY A 310 -16.20 20.48 6.53
N SER A 311 -15.41 20.38 7.60
CA SER A 311 -15.34 19.18 8.45
C SER A 311 -16.65 18.83 9.18
N GLU A 312 -17.59 19.79 9.29
CA GLU A 312 -18.92 19.55 9.84
C GLU A 312 -19.70 18.46 9.08
N VAL A 313 -19.38 18.23 7.78
CA VAL A 313 -19.94 17.12 7.00
C VAL A 313 -19.52 15.77 7.59
N LEU A 314 -18.28 15.63 8.06
CA LEU A 314 -17.78 14.42 8.70
C LEU A 314 -18.55 14.13 10.00
N ARG A 315 -18.80 15.17 10.81
CA ARG A 315 -19.57 15.04 12.07
C ARG A 315 -21.01 14.65 11.81
N ARG A 316 -21.68 15.30 10.82
CA ARG A 316 -23.05 14.90 10.42
C ARG A 316 -23.12 13.46 9.89
N ALA A 317 -22.12 13.03 9.13
CA ALA A 317 -22.05 11.66 8.65
C ALA A 317 -21.93 10.67 9.83
N PHE A 318 -21.11 10.99 10.83
CA PHE A 318 -20.85 10.14 11.99
C PHE A 318 -22.07 10.05 12.92
N ALA A 319 -22.83 11.12 13.12
CA ALA A 319 -24.06 11.12 13.91
C ALA A 319 -25.02 10.01 13.46
N ALA A 320 -25.07 9.67 12.17
CA ALA A 320 -25.88 8.56 11.66
C ALA A 320 -25.41 7.16 12.16
N ILE A 321 -24.15 7.04 12.55
CA ILE A 321 -23.60 5.79 13.15
C ILE A 321 -24.02 5.73 14.62
N GLU A 322 -23.91 6.84 15.35
CA GLU A 322 -24.29 6.93 16.77
C GLU A 322 -25.78 6.69 16.97
N GLU A 323 -26.65 7.40 16.23
CA GLU A 323 -28.10 7.22 16.27
C GLU A 323 -28.54 5.78 15.98
N ALA A 324 -27.91 5.13 14.99
CA ALA A 324 -28.24 3.75 14.64
C ALA A 324 -27.69 2.74 15.67
N GLY A 325 -26.60 3.07 16.38
CA GLY A 325 -26.08 2.30 17.51
C GLY A 325 -27.03 2.33 18.70
N GLU A 326 -27.42 3.53 19.15
CA GLU A 326 -28.36 3.76 20.26
C GLU A 326 -29.71 3.09 20.01
N ALA A 327 -30.26 3.20 18.80
CA ALA A 327 -31.53 2.57 18.44
C ALA A 327 -31.48 1.05 18.54
N ARG A 328 -30.32 0.43 18.32
CA ARG A 328 -30.12 -1.02 18.44
C ARG A 328 -29.93 -1.47 19.88
N GLU A 329 -29.32 -0.67 20.74
CA GLU A 329 -29.16 -0.97 22.16
C GLU A 329 -30.48 -0.82 22.92
N ALA A 330 -31.39 0.02 22.42
CA ALA A 330 -32.71 0.26 23.00
C ALA A 330 -33.78 -0.75 22.55
N ALA A 331 -33.51 -1.59 21.55
CA ALA A 331 -34.44 -2.60 21.00
C ALA A 331 -34.11 -4.02 21.48
#